data_4dddeea72b7b9f9d071c3051df8a651e
#
_entry.id   4dddeea72b7b9f9d071c3051df8a651e
#
_cell.length_a   1.000
_cell.length_b   1.000
_cell.length_c   1.000
_cell.angle_alpha   90.00
_cell.angle_beta   90.00
_cell.angle_gamma   90.00
#
_symmetry.space_group_name_H-M   'P 1'
#
loop_
_entity.id
_entity.type
_entity.pdbx_description
1 polymer ?
#
loop_
_entity_poly.entity_id
_entity_poly.type
_entity_poly.pdbx_seq_one_letter_code
_entity_poly.pdbx_strand_id
1 'polypeptide(L)'
;GELPGWTPIPTAFPDGKTDPDVAARAIEEGVGRLSEHFGVESGALSDFQWMARGSDLWVHRCGTWPLDSWGKSGGWKVVSVGLRAMVPDYRDRPRPTNHLLRVLEKAVVSKLVSLSTRQWTELLAGEDVSVPGVESGFAPLGLLDHVAGRGLVRGETVRHEIPKVQARWLKKILELRADTCGSEDGGGVVSGE
;
A
#
# COMPACT_ATOMS: atom_id res chain seq x y z
N GLY A 1 12.38 21.21 22.10
CA GLY A 1 13.59 21.87 21.65
C GLY A 1 14.11 21.14 20.41
N GLU A 2 14.60 21.88 19.42
CA GLU A 2 15.24 21.31 18.24
C GLU A 2 16.50 20.57 18.65
N LEU A 3 16.66 19.35 18.16
CA LEU A 3 17.87 18.58 18.40
C LEU A 3 19.00 19.16 17.50
N PRO A 4 20.19 19.47 18.05
CA PRO A 4 21.30 19.96 17.26
C PRO A 4 21.64 19.01 16.11
N GLY A 5 21.84 19.54 14.89
CA GLY A 5 22.14 18.73 13.71
C GLY A 5 20.95 18.02 13.06
N TRP A 6 19.73 18.23 13.54
CA TRP A 6 18.51 17.72 12.93
C TRP A 6 17.87 18.79 12.04
N THR A 7 17.62 18.42 10.80
CA THR A 7 17.02 19.33 9.79
C THR A 7 15.72 18.74 9.25
N PRO A 8 14.81 19.58 8.73
CA PRO A 8 13.65 19.09 8.01
C PRO A 8 14.04 18.13 6.89
N ILE A 9 13.24 17.10 6.69
CA ILE A 9 13.49 16.16 5.62
C ILE A 9 13.18 16.81 4.28
N PRO A 10 14.13 16.79 3.32
CA PRO A 10 13.93 17.41 2.02
C PRO A 10 12.97 16.62 1.15
N THR A 11 12.29 17.29 0.21
CA THR A 11 11.41 16.65 -0.79
C THR A 11 12.20 15.79 -1.78
N ALA A 12 13.44 16.14 -2.08
CA ALA A 12 14.35 15.35 -2.92
C ALA A 12 15.35 14.58 -2.06
N PHE A 13 15.58 13.30 -2.38
CA PHE A 13 16.59 12.49 -1.71
C PHE A 13 17.98 13.12 -1.92
N PRO A 14 18.81 13.31 -0.86
CA PRO A 14 20.03 14.09 -0.93
C PRO A 14 21.23 13.33 -1.55
N ASP A 15 20.98 12.48 -2.55
CA ASP A 15 22.02 11.84 -3.37
C ASP A 15 22.39 12.66 -4.62
N GLY A 16 21.78 13.83 -4.79
CA GLY A 16 22.02 14.75 -5.91
C GLY A 16 21.47 14.26 -7.25
N LYS A 17 20.67 13.19 -7.26
CA LYS A 17 20.11 12.59 -8.49
C LYS A 17 18.73 13.10 -8.85
N THR A 18 18.05 13.72 -7.92
CA THR A 18 16.68 14.21 -8.12
C THR A 18 16.65 15.70 -7.88
N ASP A 19 16.22 16.45 -8.90
CA ASP A 19 15.99 17.88 -8.80
C ASP A 19 14.83 18.17 -7.84
N PRO A 20 14.94 19.15 -6.92
CA PRO A 20 13.88 19.47 -5.96
C PRO A 20 12.54 19.86 -6.59
N ASP A 21 12.53 20.59 -7.72
CA ASP A 21 11.29 20.99 -8.39
C ASP A 21 10.63 19.80 -9.10
N VAL A 22 11.43 18.89 -9.64
CA VAL A 22 10.95 17.61 -10.19
C VAL A 22 10.37 16.75 -9.07
N ALA A 23 11.04 16.69 -7.92
CA ALA A 23 10.57 15.98 -6.75
C ALA A 23 9.21 16.52 -6.26
N ALA A 24 9.07 17.82 -6.13
CA ALA A 24 7.84 18.45 -5.67
C ALA A 24 6.65 18.12 -6.59
N ARG A 25 6.84 18.24 -7.90
CA ARG A 25 5.80 17.87 -8.89
C ARG A 25 5.43 16.40 -8.86
N ALA A 26 6.41 15.51 -8.74
CA ALA A 26 6.15 14.07 -8.65
C ALA A 26 5.38 13.69 -7.38
N ILE A 27 5.65 14.37 -6.26
CA ILE A 27 4.92 14.20 -5.00
C ILE A 27 3.47 14.67 -5.17
N GLU A 28 3.25 15.87 -5.72
CA GLU A 28 1.92 16.44 -5.96
C GLU A 28 1.07 15.51 -6.85
N GLU A 29 1.63 15.04 -7.97
CA GLU A 29 0.98 14.06 -8.84
C GLU A 29 0.68 12.75 -8.11
N GLY A 30 1.62 12.22 -7.33
CA GLY A 30 1.45 11.01 -6.56
C GLY A 30 0.33 11.11 -5.52
N VAL A 31 0.30 12.19 -4.76
CA VAL A 31 -0.73 12.49 -3.76
C VAL A 31 -2.10 12.66 -4.42
N GLY A 32 -2.18 13.43 -5.52
CA GLY A 32 -3.42 13.59 -6.29
C GLY A 32 -3.97 12.24 -6.75
N ARG A 33 -3.13 11.37 -7.29
CA ARG A 33 -3.56 10.03 -7.72
C ARG A 33 -4.06 9.14 -6.58
N LEU A 34 -3.49 9.24 -5.38
CA LEU A 34 -4.00 8.48 -4.24
C LEU A 34 -5.44 8.86 -3.92
N SER A 35 -5.77 10.13 -3.95
CA SER A 35 -7.14 10.59 -3.72
C SER A 35 -8.08 10.25 -4.89
N GLU A 36 -7.70 10.53 -6.11
CA GLU A 36 -8.55 10.40 -7.30
C GLU A 36 -8.78 8.94 -7.72
N HIS A 37 -7.70 8.13 -7.75
CA HIS A 37 -7.75 6.78 -8.31
C HIS A 37 -7.83 5.68 -7.26
N PHE A 38 -7.40 5.94 -6.02
CA PHE A 38 -7.39 4.93 -4.97
C PHE A 38 -8.36 5.25 -3.84
N GLY A 39 -9.06 6.38 -3.93
CA GLY A 39 -10.06 6.78 -2.95
C GLY A 39 -9.50 7.02 -1.55
N VAL A 40 -8.25 7.48 -1.48
CA VAL A 40 -7.61 7.82 -0.21
C VAL A 40 -8.03 9.22 0.21
N GLU A 41 -8.48 9.36 1.44
CA GLU A 41 -8.85 10.64 2.01
C GLU A 41 -7.63 11.57 2.12
N SER A 42 -7.70 12.77 1.52
CA SER A 42 -6.56 13.67 1.42
C SER A 42 -6.01 14.11 2.77
N GLY A 43 -6.87 14.25 3.80
CA GLY A 43 -6.45 14.56 5.16
C GLY A 43 -5.48 13.54 5.75
N ALA A 44 -5.62 12.26 5.41
CA ALA A 44 -4.74 11.21 5.89
C ALA A 44 -3.32 11.27 5.31
N LEU A 45 -3.14 11.96 4.17
CA LEU A 45 -1.85 12.09 3.51
C LEU A 45 -1.01 13.23 4.09
N SER A 46 -1.62 14.19 4.78
CA SER A 46 -0.93 15.31 5.43
C SER A 46 -0.04 14.91 6.62
N ASP A 47 -0.30 13.74 7.22
CA ASP A 47 0.50 13.19 8.32
C ASP A 47 1.87 12.64 7.85
N PHE A 48 2.08 12.56 6.55
CA PHE A 48 3.29 12.01 5.99
C PHE A 48 4.19 13.08 5.40
N GLN A 49 5.49 12.91 5.62
CA GLN A 49 6.51 13.62 4.87
C GLN A 49 6.87 12.81 3.62
N TRP A 50 6.81 13.46 2.48
CA TRP A 50 7.07 12.83 1.19
C TRP A 50 8.45 13.19 0.67
N MET A 51 9.10 12.23 0.05
CA MET A 51 10.42 12.39 -0.55
C MET A 51 10.50 11.62 -1.87
N ALA A 52 11.02 12.26 -2.91
CA ALA A 52 11.31 11.62 -4.18
C ALA A 52 12.77 11.17 -4.26
N ARG A 53 12.97 9.96 -4.81
CA ARG A 53 14.28 9.41 -5.16
C ARG A 53 14.21 8.79 -6.54
N GLY A 54 14.76 9.46 -7.53
CA GLY A 54 14.51 9.13 -8.92
C GLY A 54 13.01 9.19 -9.22
N SER A 55 12.46 8.12 -9.76
CA SER A 55 11.03 7.98 -10.06
C SER A 55 10.20 7.41 -8.89
N ASP A 56 10.82 7.04 -7.78
CA ASP A 56 10.12 6.47 -6.63
C ASP A 56 9.75 7.55 -5.62
N LEU A 57 8.55 7.42 -5.03
CA LEU A 57 8.14 8.25 -3.90
C LEU A 57 8.23 7.44 -2.60
N TRP A 58 8.75 8.07 -1.58
CA TRP A 58 8.94 7.53 -0.25
C TRP A 58 8.16 8.35 0.77
N VAL A 59 7.69 7.73 1.85
CA VAL A 59 6.98 8.39 2.93
C VAL A 59 7.54 7.98 4.29
N HIS A 60 7.47 8.90 5.23
CA HIS A 60 7.76 8.65 6.65
C HIS A 60 6.98 9.64 7.51
N ARG A 61 6.93 9.39 8.82
CA ARG A 61 6.25 10.26 9.80
C ARG A 61 7.19 11.12 10.64
N CYS A 62 8.50 11.00 10.44
CA CYS A 62 9.46 11.85 11.13
C CYS A 62 9.54 13.21 10.43
N GLY A 63 9.43 14.31 11.18
CA GLY A 63 9.54 15.68 10.63
C GLY A 63 10.98 16.10 10.35
N THR A 64 11.96 15.51 11.05
CA THR A 64 13.37 15.86 10.98
C THR A 64 14.25 14.63 10.99
N TRP A 65 15.48 14.78 10.52
CA TRP A 65 16.50 13.74 10.55
C TRP A 65 17.93 14.30 10.77
N PRO A 66 18.91 13.49 11.17
CA PRO A 66 20.27 13.93 11.38
C PRO A 66 21.03 14.05 10.05
N LEU A 67 20.88 15.16 9.35
CA LEU A 67 21.55 15.41 8.05
C LEU A 67 23.07 15.42 8.14
N ASP A 68 23.62 15.88 9.25
CA ASP A 68 25.08 15.95 9.45
C ASP A 68 25.76 14.57 9.41
N SER A 69 24.99 13.50 9.68
CA SER A 69 25.46 12.12 9.55
C SER A 69 25.31 11.54 8.13
N TRP A 70 24.72 12.32 7.21
CA TRP A 70 24.42 11.86 5.86
C TRP A 70 25.60 12.05 4.91
N GLY A 71 26.37 11.04 4.74
CA GLY A 71 27.15 10.84 3.50
C GLY A 71 28.47 11.56 3.36
N LYS A 72 28.88 12.53 4.17
CA LYS A 72 30.11 13.28 3.92
C LYS A 72 31.23 13.06 4.92
N SER A 73 30.98 12.63 6.11
CA SER A 73 32.06 12.51 7.13
C SER A 73 32.07 11.23 7.97
N GLY A 74 31.03 10.39 7.90
CA GLY A 74 30.90 9.25 8.80
C GLY A 74 30.90 7.87 8.14
N GLY A 75 31.12 7.76 6.84
CA GLY A 75 31.15 6.46 6.15
C GLY A 75 29.81 5.71 6.07
N TRP A 76 28.73 6.28 6.57
CA TRP A 76 27.40 5.66 6.53
C TRP A 76 26.73 5.86 5.18
N LYS A 77 26.29 4.76 4.55
CA LYS A 77 25.45 4.80 3.36
C LYS A 77 24.00 4.63 3.77
N VAL A 78 23.20 5.67 3.64
CA VAL A 78 21.77 5.54 3.82
C VAL A 78 21.16 4.83 2.60
N VAL A 79 20.57 3.68 2.81
CA VAL A 79 19.97 2.85 1.76
C VAL A 79 18.50 3.24 1.52
N SER A 80 17.77 3.53 2.59
CA SER A 80 16.36 3.93 2.52
C SER A 80 15.97 4.75 3.74
N VAL A 81 14.93 5.59 3.59
CA VAL A 81 14.30 6.32 4.67
C VAL A 81 12.78 6.14 4.54
N GLY A 82 12.16 5.58 5.59
CA GLY A 82 10.73 5.33 5.59
C GLY A 82 10.29 4.19 4.68
N LEU A 83 9.09 4.31 4.15
CA LEU A 83 8.43 3.33 3.30
C LEU A 83 8.48 3.77 1.84
N ARG A 84 8.89 2.90 0.93
CA ARG A 84 8.69 3.13 -0.51
C ARG A 84 7.20 3.11 -0.79
N ALA A 85 6.66 4.29 -1.05
CA ALA A 85 5.23 4.54 -1.11
C ALA A 85 4.67 4.29 -2.51
N MET A 86 5.31 4.87 -3.51
CA MET A 86 4.87 4.76 -4.90
C MET A 86 6.03 4.41 -5.82
N VAL A 87 5.70 3.74 -6.90
CA VAL A 87 6.63 3.36 -7.97
C VAL A 87 5.99 3.73 -9.31
N PRO A 88 6.77 3.99 -10.37
CA PRO A 88 6.18 4.25 -11.68
C PRO A 88 5.46 3.00 -12.21
N ASP A 89 4.35 3.21 -12.92
CA ASP A 89 3.71 2.20 -13.75
C ASP A 89 4.38 2.14 -15.15
N TYR A 90 3.83 1.35 -16.06
CA TYR A 90 4.33 1.21 -17.42
C TYR A 90 4.20 2.49 -18.30
N ARG A 91 3.54 3.53 -17.77
CA ARG A 91 3.43 4.87 -18.38
C ARG A 91 4.14 5.93 -17.53
N ASP A 92 5.08 5.52 -16.70
CA ASP A 92 5.81 6.35 -15.74
C ASP A 92 4.93 7.12 -14.74
N ARG A 93 3.66 6.70 -14.57
CA ARG A 93 2.75 7.32 -13.62
C ARG A 93 2.94 6.73 -12.24
N PRO A 94 2.88 7.54 -11.16
CA PRO A 94 2.98 7.04 -9.80
C PRO A 94 1.85 6.04 -9.49
N ARG A 95 2.21 4.88 -8.93
CA ARG A 95 1.25 3.90 -8.42
C ARG A 95 1.64 3.46 -7.00
N PRO A 96 0.69 3.35 -6.07
CA PRO A 96 0.99 2.99 -4.70
C PRO A 96 1.50 1.56 -4.59
N THR A 97 2.41 1.34 -3.65
CA THR A 97 2.83 -0.01 -3.25
C THR A 97 1.75 -0.67 -2.40
N ASN A 98 1.77 -2.00 -2.32
CA ASN A 98 0.88 -2.73 -1.39
C ASN A 98 1.09 -2.31 0.07
N HIS A 99 2.31 -1.94 0.43
CA HIS A 99 2.64 -1.50 1.79
C HIS A 99 1.98 -0.16 2.11
N LEU A 100 2.06 0.82 1.20
CA LEU A 100 1.41 2.11 1.40
C LEU A 100 -0.10 1.94 1.56
N LEU A 101 -0.76 1.18 0.68
CA LEU A 101 -2.20 0.97 0.75
C LEU A 101 -2.65 0.36 2.08
N ARG A 102 -1.87 -0.56 2.66
CA ARG A 102 -2.14 -1.13 3.98
C ARG A 102 -1.95 -0.11 5.11
N VAL A 103 -0.93 0.74 5.02
CA VAL A 103 -0.72 1.82 6.01
C VAL A 103 -1.86 2.83 5.97
N LEU A 104 -2.44 3.04 4.79
CA LEU A 104 -3.54 3.97 4.54
C LEU A 104 -4.93 3.29 4.62
N GLU A 105 -5.05 2.04 5.05
CA GLU A 105 -6.30 1.25 4.94
C GLU A 105 -7.54 1.97 5.47
N LYS A 106 -7.43 2.67 6.61
CA LYS A 106 -8.53 3.44 7.20
C LYS A 106 -8.90 4.70 6.43
N ALA A 107 -8.01 5.16 5.57
CA ALA A 107 -8.20 6.33 4.73
C ALA A 107 -8.66 5.97 3.32
N VAL A 108 -8.69 4.68 2.96
CA VAL A 108 -9.26 4.20 1.71
C VAL A 108 -10.77 4.10 1.90
N VAL A 109 -11.47 5.18 1.60
CA VAL A 109 -12.93 5.32 1.85
C VAL A 109 -13.78 5.07 0.60
N SER A 110 -13.17 5.09 -0.59
CA SER A 110 -13.84 4.80 -1.85
C SER A 110 -12.97 3.91 -2.74
N LYS A 111 -13.52 3.37 -3.81
CA LYS A 111 -12.81 2.51 -4.77
C LYS A 111 -12.18 1.22 -4.18
N LEU A 112 -12.49 0.87 -2.93
CA LEU A 112 -12.09 -0.41 -2.35
C LEU A 112 -12.91 -1.54 -3.00
N VAL A 113 -12.21 -2.47 -3.66
CA VAL A 113 -12.83 -3.67 -4.20
C VAL A 113 -12.87 -4.73 -3.12
N SER A 114 -13.99 -4.83 -2.43
CA SER A 114 -14.20 -5.84 -1.40
C SER A 114 -14.47 -7.20 -2.04
N LEU A 115 -13.65 -8.19 -1.72
CA LEU A 115 -13.78 -9.55 -2.21
C LEU A 115 -14.17 -10.49 -1.08
N SER A 116 -15.09 -11.42 -1.36
CA SER A 116 -15.44 -12.50 -0.45
C SER A 116 -14.26 -13.46 -0.23
N THR A 117 -14.30 -14.25 0.84
CA THR A 117 -13.31 -15.29 1.12
C THR A 117 -13.14 -16.26 -0.05
N ARG A 118 -14.24 -16.65 -0.70
CA ARG A 118 -14.22 -17.52 -1.87
C ARG A 118 -13.49 -16.84 -3.05
N GLN A 119 -13.84 -15.60 -3.38
CA GLN A 119 -13.17 -14.84 -4.45
C GLN A 119 -11.68 -14.66 -4.17
N TRP A 120 -11.30 -14.44 -2.91
CA TRP A 120 -9.88 -14.38 -2.52
C TRP A 120 -9.17 -15.71 -2.73
N THR A 121 -9.83 -16.84 -2.43
CA THR A 121 -9.24 -18.18 -2.65
C THR A 121 -8.98 -18.42 -4.14
N GLU A 122 -9.97 -18.11 -4.99
CA GLU A 122 -9.86 -18.19 -6.45
C GLU A 122 -8.73 -17.27 -6.97
N LEU A 123 -8.71 -16.01 -6.52
CA LEU A 123 -7.72 -15.03 -6.90
C LEU A 123 -6.27 -15.43 -6.51
N LEU A 124 -6.10 -16.01 -5.31
CA LEU A 124 -4.79 -16.50 -4.84
C LEU A 124 -4.38 -17.83 -5.47
N ALA A 125 -5.33 -18.55 -6.08
CA ALA A 125 -5.04 -19.69 -6.94
C ALA A 125 -4.56 -19.27 -8.34
N GLY A 126 -4.68 -17.98 -8.68
CA GLY A 126 -4.29 -17.42 -9.96
C GLY A 126 -5.43 -17.34 -10.97
N GLU A 127 -6.67 -17.53 -10.52
CA GLU A 127 -7.87 -17.41 -11.33
C GLU A 127 -8.30 -15.94 -11.48
N ASP A 128 -8.92 -15.60 -12.58
CA ASP A 128 -9.52 -14.29 -12.80
C ASP A 128 -10.88 -14.24 -12.08
N VAL A 129 -11.04 -13.26 -11.18
CA VAL A 129 -12.26 -13.09 -10.39
C VAL A 129 -13.11 -11.97 -10.97
N SER A 130 -14.41 -12.22 -11.13
CA SER A 130 -15.34 -11.21 -11.64
C SER A 130 -15.67 -10.15 -10.58
N VAL A 131 -15.60 -8.87 -11.00
CA VAL A 131 -15.86 -7.67 -10.19
C VAL A 131 -16.69 -6.68 -11.02
N PRO A 132 -17.96 -6.98 -11.31
CA PRO A 132 -18.78 -6.14 -12.16
C PRO A 132 -18.96 -4.74 -11.57
N GLY A 133 -19.01 -3.73 -12.45
CA GLY A 133 -19.19 -2.33 -12.05
C GLY A 133 -17.95 -1.64 -11.49
N VAL A 134 -16.80 -2.31 -11.44
CA VAL A 134 -15.52 -1.70 -11.02
C VAL A 134 -14.81 -1.10 -12.22
N GLU A 135 -14.33 0.14 -12.05
CA GLU A 135 -13.57 0.85 -13.08
C GLU A 135 -12.25 0.13 -13.40
N SER A 136 -11.91 0.02 -14.68
CA SER A 136 -10.65 -0.58 -15.11
C SER A 136 -9.45 0.23 -14.66
N GLY A 137 -8.42 -0.45 -14.18
CA GLY A 137 -7.19 0.15 -13.66
C GLY A 137 -6.72 -0.49 -12.36
N PHE A 138 -5.78 0.17 -11.69
CA PHE A 138 -5.35 -0.30 -10.37
C PHE A 138 -6.38 0.09 -9.31
N ALA A 139 -6.71 -0.86 -8.43
CA ALA A 139 -7.63 -0.65 -7.32
C ALA A 139 -7.10 -1.29 -6.02
N PRO A 140 -7.41 -0.73 -4.84
CA PRO A 140 -7.18 -1.41 -3.58
C PRO A 140 -8.12 -2.60 -3.45
N LEU A 141 -7.59 -3.74 -2.99
CA LEU A 141 -8.36 -4.96 -2.75
C LEU A 141 -8.58 -5.17 -1.26
N GLY A 142 -9.84 -5.33 -0.87
CA GLY A 142 -10.27 -5.59 0.49
C GLY A 142 -10.44 -7.07 0.79
N LEU A 143 -9.94 -7.50 1.93
CA LEU A 143 -10.24 -8.79 2.55
C LEU A 143 -10.80 -8.53 3.93
N LEU A 144 -12.05 -8.91 4.16
CA LEU A 144 -12.77 -8.52 5.36
C LEU A 144 -12.79 -6.98 5.44
N ASP A 145 -12.43 -6.41 6.59
CA ASP A 145 -12.38 -4.96 6.83
C ASP A 145 -11.00 -4.34 6.59
N HIS A 146 -10.08 -5.07 5.92
CA HIS A 146 -8.70 -4.66 5.72
C HIS A 146 -8.33 -4.53 4.25
N VAL A 147 -7.45 -3.59 3.95
CA VAL A 147 -6.80 -3.53 2.62
C VAL A 147 -5.69 -4.58 2.54
N ALA A 148 -5.93 -5.65 1.80
CA ALA A 148 -4.96 -6.72 1.61
C ALA A 148 -3.82 -6.31 0.64
N GLY A 149 -4.12 -5.44 -0.32
CA GLY A 149 -3.14 -4.97 -1.27
C GLY A 149 -3.78 -4.31 -2.49
N ARG A 150 -3.07 -4.36 -3.61
CA ARG A 150 -3.49 -3.80 -4.89
C ARG A 150 -3.84 -4.90 -5.89
N GLY A 151 -4.85 -4.65 -6.70
CA GLY A 151 -5.18 -5.42 -7.89
C GLY A 151 -5.17 -4.58 -9.16
N LEU A 152 -5.21 -5.27 -10.30
CA LEU A 152 -5.41 -4.70 -11.61
C LEU A 152 -6.74 -5.20 -12.16
N VAL A 153 -7.69 -4.29 -12.35
CA VAL A 153 -8.99 -4.55 -12.96
C VAL A 153 -8.88 -4.36 -14.47
N ARG A 154 -9.36 -5.32 -15.24
CA ARG A 154 -9.45 -5.28 -16.70
C ARG A 154 -10.84 -5.73 -17.13
N GLY A 155 -11.63 -4.81 -17.67
CA GLY A 155 -13.05 -5.07 -17.89
C GLY A 155 -13.72 -5.39 -16.56
N GLU A 156 -14.33 -6.57 -16.46
CA GLU A 156 -15.02 -7.04 -15.26
C GLU A 156 -14.19 -8.04 -14.42
N THR A 157 -12.92 -8.22 -14.72
CA THR A 157 -12.08 -9.16 -13.97
C THR A 157 -10.95 -8.46 -13.23
N VAL A 158 -10.55 -9.02 -12.10
CA VAL A 158 -9.43 -8.53 -11.30
C VAL A 158 -8.35 -9.59 -11.16
N ARG A 159 -7.10 -9.12 -11.18
CA ARG A 159 -5.90 -9.88 -10.77
C ARG A 159 -5.22 -9.19 -9.61
N HIS A 160 -4.75 -9.96 -8.63
CA HIS A 160 -3.95 -9.38 -7.55
C HIS A 160 -2.51 -9.07 -8.01
N GLU A 161 -1.96 -7.99 -7.47
CA GLU A 161 -0.54 -7.64 -7.58
C GLU A 161 0.19 -7.75 -6.22
N ILE A 162 -0.25 -8.68 -5.39
CA ILE A 162 0.34 -8.95 -4.09
C ILE A 162 1.59 -9.81 -4.31
N PRO A 163 2.74 -9.47 -3.66
CA PRO A 163 3.95 -10.28 -3.77
C PRO A 163 3.73 -11.74 -3.34
N LYS A 164 4.37 -12.67 -4.04
CA LYS A 164 4.19 -14.14 -3.82
C LYS A 164 4.30 -14.58 -2.35
N VAL A 165 5.23 -14.00 -1.60
CA VAL A 165 5.40 -14.33 -0.18
C VAL A 165 4.16 -13.93 0.61
N GLN A 166 3.63 -12.74 0.38
CA GLN A 166 2.43 -12.24 1.06
C GLN A 166 1.18 -13.01 0.61
N ALA A 167 1.06 -13.35 -0.68
CA ALA A 167 -0.04 -14.16 -1.20
C ALA A 167 -0.10 -15.54 -0.51
N ARG A 168 1.06 -16.18 -0.27
CA ARG A 168 1.13 -17.45 0.50
C ARG A 168 0.61 -17.28 1.93
N TRP A 169 0.96 -16.20 2.60
CA TRP A 169 0.47 -15.92 3.95
C TRP A 169 -1.04 -15.68 3.98
N LEU A 170 -1.56 -14.89 3.04
CA LEU A 170 -3.00 -14.67 2.92
C LEU A 170 -3.75 -15.98 2.68
N LYS A 171 -3.25 -16.85 1.78
CA LYS A 171 -3.83 -18.17 1.54
C LYS A 171 -3.89 -19.00 2.81
N LYS A 172 -2.80 -19.06 3.57
CA LYS A 172 -2.76 -19.79 4.84
C LYS A 172 -3.76 -19.24 5.88
N ILE A 173 -3.92 -17.91 5.94
CA ILE A 173 -4.91 -17.29 6.85
C ILE A 173 -6.34 -17.70 6.45
N LEU A 174 -6.65 -17.72 5.15
CA LEU A 174 -7.97 -18.12 4.65
C LEU A 174 -8.25 -19.61 4.93
N GLU A 175 -7.27 -20.48 4.75
CA GLU A 175 -7.36 -21.91 5.07
C GLU A 175 -7.66 -22.12 6.56
N LEU A 176 -6.89 -21.49 7.46
CA LEU A 176 -7.11 -21.58 8.91
C LEU A 176 -8.49 -21.09 9.36
N ARG A 177 -9.03 -20.06 8.69
CA ARG A 177 -10.39 -19.57 8.99
C ARG A 177 -11.47 -20.53 8.49
N ALA A 178 -11.29 -21.15 7.35
CA ALA A 178 -12.24 -22.14 6.84
C ALA A 178 -12.37 -23.32 7.82
N ASP A 179 -11.25 -23.78 8.40
CA ASP A 179 -11.23 -24.87 9.37
C ASP A 179 -11.92 -24.49 10.70
N THR A 180 -11.81 -23.21 11.13
CA THR A 180 -12.45 -22.75 12.38
C THR A 180 -13.95 -22.52 12.23
N CYS A 181 -14.44 -22.07 11.10
CA CYS A 181 -15.89 -21.88 10.87
C CYS A 181 -16.62 -23.20 10.59
N GLY A 182 -15.93 -24.22 10.11
CA GLY A 182 -16.52 -25.56 9.87
C GLY A 182 -16.73 -26.41 11.12
N SER A 183 -16.18 -26.02 12.28
CA SER A 183 -16.26 -26.81 13.52
C SER A 183 -17.42 -26.39 14.46
N GLU A 184 -18.15 -25.31 14.16
CA GLU A 184 -19.26 -24.85 15.04
C GLU A 184 -20.64 -25.46 14.73
N ASP A 185 -20.80 -26.13 13.58
CA ASP A 185 -22.09 -26.75 13.20
C ASP A 185 -22.28 -28.21 13.74
N GLY A 186 -21.38 -28.68 14.61
CA GLY A 186 -21.39 -30.04 15.19
C GLY A 186 -21.96 -30.15 16.61
N GLY A 187 -22.62 -29.14 17.16
CA GLY A 187 -23.12 -29.07 18.53
C GLY A 187 -24.56 -29.51 18.71
N GLY A 188 -24.80 -30.85 18.76
CA GLY A 188 -25.65 -31.49 19.75
C GLY A 188 -27.13 -31.11 19.81
N VAL A 189 -27.96 -31.80 19.02
CA VAL A 189 -29.34 -32.06 19.41
C VAL A 189 -29.29 -32.96 20.68
N VAL A 190 -29.43 -32.35 21.83
CA VAL A 190 -29.76 -33.07 23.06
C VAL A 190 -31.26 -33.36 23.05
N SER A 191 -31.63 -34.55 22.63
CA SER A 191 -32.95 -35.13 22.89
C SER A 191 -33.07 -35.36 24.40
N GLY A 192 -33.85 -34.54 25.08
CA GLY A 192 -34.29 -34.80 26.45
C GLY A 192 -35.70 -35.39 26.42
N GLU A 193 -35.79 -36.61 26.91
CA GLU A 193 -37.04 -37.24 27.35
C GLU A 193 -37.63 -36.55 28.57
#